data_4f2964696a45a42e3dd8f4a2296d44b9
#
_entry.id   4f2964696a45a42e3dd8f4a2296d44b9
#
_cell.length_a   1.000
_cell.length_b   1.000
_cell.length_c   1.000
_cell.angle_alpha   90.00
_cell.angle_beta   90.00
_cell.angle_gamma   90.00
#
_symmetry.space_group_name_H-M   'P 1'
#
loop_
_entity.id
_entity.type
_entity.pdbx_description
1 polymer ?
#
loop_
_entity_poly.entity_id
_entity_poly.type
_entity_poly.pdbx_seq_one_letter_code
_entity_poly.pdbx_strand_id
1 'polypeptide(L)'
;MKARENLDYIIVLGAHVDGTRMTLALLERTRRALLYLEENPGTRAVLSGGMGDGERISEAEAMYRYLTEHGIDGGRLIREERSTNTKENLDYSLELIGSTEPAI
;
A
#
# COMPACT_ATOMS: atom_id res chain seq x y z
N MET A 1 17.51 6.48 -3.36
CA MET A 1 17.88 5.25 -2.62
C MET A 1 17.10 4.07 -3.16
N LYS A 2 17.77 2.98 -3.40
CA LYS A 2 17.14 1.78 -3.93
C LYS A 2 16.61 0.91 -2.78
N ALA A 3 15.39 0.41 -2.92
CA ALA A 3 14.83 -0.48 -1.92
C ALA A 3 15.59 -1.81 -1.89
N ARG A 4 15.62 -2.45 -0.73
CA ARG A 4 16.23 -3.78 -0.60
C ARG A 4 15.45 -4.78 -1.44
N GLU A 5 16.14 -5.78 -1.97
CA GLU A 5 15.51 -6.82 -2.77
C GLU A 5 14.99 -7.95 -1.88
N ASN A 6 13.95 -8.62 -2.34
CA ASN A 6 13.41 -9.84 -1.74
C ASN A 6 12.99 -9.67 -0.26
N LEU A 7 12.43 -8.53 0.08
CA LEU A 7 11.83 -8.34 1.39
C LEU A 7 10.60 -9.23 1.53
N ASP A 8 10.32 -9.70 2.75
CA ASP A 8 9.10 -10.45 3.02
C ASP A 8 7.88 -9.55 2.85
N TYR A 9 7.96 -8.31 3.34
CA TYR A 9 6.87 -7.34 3.28
C TYR A 9 7.39 -5.96 2.93
N ILE A 10 6.58 -5.21 2.20
CA ILE A 10 6.73 -3.77 2.10
C ILE A 10 5.45 -3.13 2.62
N ILE A 11 5.55 -1.90 3.09
CA ILE A 11 4.39 -1.12 3.51
C ILE A 11 4.27 0.05 2.55
N VAL A 12 3.14 0.14 1.87
CA VAL A 12 2.87 1.23 0.94
C VAL A 12 1.93 2.20 1.63
N LEU A 13 2.43 3.38 1.93
CA LEU A 13 1.68 4.39 2.66
C LEU A 13 0.71 5.08 1.72
N GLY A 14 -0.53 5.21 2.16
CA GLY A 14 -1.55 5.93 1.42
C GLY A 14 -1.26 7.41 1.32
N ALA A 15 -1.91 8.05 0.39
CA ALA A 15 -1.92 9.49 0.24
C ALA A 15 -3.38 9.91 0.18
N HIS A 16 -3.83 10.60 -0.86
CA HIS A 16 -5.23 11.01 -0.93
C HIS A 16 -5.93 10.38 -2.14
N VAL A 17 -7.22 10.08 -1.94
CA VAL A 17 -8.13 9.67 -3.01
C VAL A 17 -9.19 10.76 -3.15
N ASP A 18 -9.47 11.15 -4.37
CA ASP A 18 -10.53 12.12 -4.67
C ASP A 18 -11.76 11.34 -5.11
N GLY A 19 -12.71 11.16 -4.19
CA GLY A 19 -13.84 10.25 -4.38
C GLY A 19 -13.35 8.81 -4.49
N THR A 20 -13.31 8.28 -5.71
CA THR A 20 -12.77 6.95 -6.00
C THR A 20 -11.51 7.01 -6.87
N ARG A 21 -11.04 8.21 -7.20
CA ARG A 21 -9.92 8.41 -8.09
C ARG A 21 -8.63 8.67 -7.30
N MET A 22 -7.57 7.98 -7.66
CA MET A 22 -6.26 8.23 -7.06
C MET A 22 -5.74 9.61 -7.44
N THR A 23 -5.21 10.33 -6.44
CA THR A 23 -4.42 11.52 -6.72
C THR A 23 -3.09 11.12 -7.37
N LEU A 24 -2.42 12.08 -7.98
CA LEU A 24 -1.12 11.81 -8.60
C LEU A 24 -0.10 11.25 -7.60
N ALA A 25 -0.10 11.80 -6.38
CA ALA A 25 0.81 11.33 -5.33
C ALA A 25 0.57 9.86 -4.99
N LEU A 26 -0.70 9.46 -4.86
CA LEU A 26 -1.02 8.08 -4.57
C LEU A 26 -0.71 7.17 -5.75
N LEU A 27 -1.01 7.63 -6.96
CA LEU A 27 -0.74 6.86 -8.18
C LEU A 27 0.77 6.58 -8.33
N GLU A 28 1.61 7.60 -8.16
CA GLU A 28 3.05 7.40 -8.28
C GLU A 28 3.60 6.45 -7.24
N ARG A 29 3.12 6.57 -6.01
CA ARG A 29 3.53 5.67 -4.93
C ARG A 29 3.13 4.23 -5.23
N THR A 30 1.91 4.05 -5.74
CA THR A 30 1.41 2.72 -6.09
C THR A 30 2.16 2.13 -7.27
N ARG A 31 2.52 2.95 -8.24
CA ARG A 31 3.32 2.48 -9.39
C ARG A 31 4.70 2.00 -8.97
N ARG A 32 5.34 2.67 -8.01
CA ARG A 32 6.62 2.20 -7.47
C ARG A 32 6.46 0.86 -6.77
N ALA A 33 5.37 0.69 -6.03
CA ALA A 33 5.07 -0.59 -5.40
C ALA A 33 4.86 -1.68 -6.44
N LEU A 34 4.16 -1.37 -7.52
CA LEU A 34 3.95 -2.32 -8.61
C LEU A 34 5.28 -2.83 -9.17
N LEU A 35 6.19 -1.91 -9.47
CA LEU A 35 7.50 -2.28 -10.01
C LEU A 35 8.28 -3.17 -9.04
N TYR A 36 8.26 -2.81 -7.76
CA TYR A 36 8.95 -3.61 -6.75
C TYR A 36 8.35 -5.02 -6.66
N LEU A 37 7.03 -5.13 -6.63
CA LEU A 37 6.35 -6.42 -6.51
C LEU A 37 6.56 -7.30 -7.75
N GLU A 38 6.67 -6.69 -8.92
CA GLU A 38 6.98 -7.43 -10.15
C GLU A 38 8.40 -8.00 -10.14
N GLU A 39 9.35 -7.23 -9.60
CA GLU A 39 10.75 -7.65 -9.51
C GLU A 39 11.00 -8.59 -8.35
N ASN A 40 10.13 -8.62 -7.35
CA ASN A 40 10.32 -9.40 -6.12
C ASN A 40 9.07 -10.27 -5.87
N PRO A 41 8.89 -11.36 -6.61
CA PRO A 41 7.63 -12.13 -6.57
C PRO A 41 7.29 -12.78 -5.24
N GLY A 42 8.25 -12.91 -4.34
CA GLY A 42 8.00 -13.45 -3.00
C GLY A 42 7.56 -12.42 -1.97
N THR A 43 7.58 -11.14 -2.32
CA THR A 43 7.23 -10.05 -1.39
C THR A 43 5.72 -9.85 -1.34
N ARG A 44 5.21 -9.59 -0.13
CA ARG A 44 3.82 -9.17 0.09
C ARG A 44 3.80 -7.69 0.44
N ALA A 45 2.70 -7.02 0.16
CA ALA A 45 2.56 -5.60 0.44
C ALA A 45 1.41 -5.34 1.37
N VAL A 46 1.64 -4.52 2.39
CA VAL A 46 0.55 -3.93 3.18
C VAL A 46 0.24 -2.59 2.54
N LEU A 47 -0.99 -2.45 2.08
CA LEU A 47 -1.50 -1.22 1.48
C LEU A 47 -2.23 -0.47 2.59
N SER A 48 -1.64 0.61 3.06
CA SER A 48 -2.08 1.26 4.28
C SER A 48 -2.71 2.62 4.01
N GLY A 49 -3.95 2.78 4.44
CA GLY A 49 -4.65 4.05 4.36
C GLY A 49 -6.15 3.86 4.46
N GLY A 50 -6.75 4.56 5.42
CA GLY A 50 -8.19 4.56 5.62
C GLY A 50 -8.90 5.47 4.64
N MET A 51 -10.16 5.76 4.95
CA MET A 51 -11.00 6.63 4.15
C MET A 51 -11.11 7.98 4.84
N GLY A 52 -10.61 9.02 4.18
CA GLY A 52 -10.65 10.38 4.70
C GLY A 52 -11.78 11.21 4.12
N ASP A 53 -11.76 12.50 4.41
CA ASP A 53 -12.77 13.43 3.91
C ASP A 53 -12.73 13.49 2.38
N GLY A 54 -13.90 13.39 1.77
CA GLY A 54 -14.02 13.44 0.30
C GLY A 54 -13.66 12.14 -0.39
N GLU A 55 -13.25 11.11 0.35
CA GLU A 55 -12.95 9.80 -0.20
C GLU A 55 -14.18 8.90 -0.13
N ARG A 56 -14.41 8.12 -1.17
CA ARG A 56 -15.50 7.15 -1.22
C ARG A 56 -15.03 5.71 -1.06
N ILE A 57 -13.73 5.50 -1.19
CA ILE A 57 -13.08 4.21 -0.91
C ILE A 57 -11.87 4.53 -0.06
N SER A 58 -11.37 3.53 0.65
CA SER A 58 -10.12 3.71 1.39
C SER A 58 -8.96 3.88 0.42
N GLU A 59 -7.90 4.51 0.88
CA GLU A 59 -6.66 4.60 0.10
C GLU A 59 -6.09 3.21 -0.17
N ALA A 60 -6.19 2.32 0.82
CA ALA A 60 -5.77 0.94 0.67
C ALA A 60 -6.55 0.22 -0.44
N GLU A 61 -7.86 0.44 -0.51
CA GLU A 61 -8.69 -0.18 -1.55
C GLU A 61 -8.33 0.35 -2.94
N ALA A 62 -8.06 1.65 -3.05
CA ALA A 62 -7.66 2.24 -4.33
C ALA A 62 -6.36 1.60 -4.83
N MET A 63 -5.38 1.44 -3.95
CA MET A 63 -4.12 0.79 -4.30
C MET A 63 -4.33 -0.68 -4.66
N TYR A 64 -5.18 -1.38 -3.91
CA TYR A 64 -5.49 -2.78 -4.16
C TYR A 64 -6.07 -2.97 -5.56
N ARG A 65 -7.04 -2.15 -5.94
CA ARG A 65 -7.66 -2.23 -7.26
C ARG A 65 -6.65 -1.98 -8.37
N TYR A 66 -5.80 -0.97 -8.20
CA TYR A 66 -4.77 -0.65 -9.18
C TYR A 66 -3.81 -1.83 -9.37
N LEU A 67 -3.30 -2.38 -8.28
CA LEU A 67 -2.29 -3.44 -8.35
C LEU A 67 -2.88 -4.74 -8.91
N THR A 68 -4.10 -5.10 -8.53
CA THR A 68 -4.72 -6.30 -9.08
C THR A 68 -5.06 -6.15 -10.56
N GLU A 69 -5.47 -4.97 -10.99
CA GLU A 69 -5.72 -4.68 -12.41
C GLU A 69 -4.44 -4.77 -13.23
N HIS A 70 -3.29 -4.56 -12.61
CA HIS A 70 -1.99 -4.65 -13.28
C HIS A 70 -1.28 -5.99 -13.07
N GLY A 71 -2.01 -6.99 -12.63
CA GLY A 71 -1.53 -8.37 -12.62
C GLY A 71 -0.94 -8.87 -11.31
N ILE A 72 -1.00 -8.09 -10.24
CA ILE A 72 -0.53 -8.55 -8.93
C ILE A 72 -1.63 -9.41 -8.28
N ASP A 73 -1.26 -10.62 -7.84
CA ASP A 73 -2.19 -11.50 -7.15
C ASP A 73 -2.66 -10.86 -5.85
N GLY A 74 -3.99 -10.79 -5.67
CA GLY A 74 -4.57 -10.22 -4.45
C GLY A 74 -4.13 -10.92 -3.17
N GLY A 75 -3.71 -12.18 -3.25
CA GLY A 75 -3.17 -12.90 -2.11
C GLY A 75 -1.84 -12.35 -1.59
N ARG A 76 -1.18 -11.51 -2.36
CA ARG A 76 0.06 -10.84 -1.95
C ARG A 76 -0.19 -9.47 -1.30
N LEU A 77 -1.45 -9.03 -1.24
CA LEU A 77 -1.80 -7.67 -0.83
C LEU A 77 -2.67 -7.73 0.42
N ILE A 78 -2.29 -6.96 1.43
CA ILE A 78 -3.03 -6.83 2.68
C ILE A 78 -3.50 -5.40 2.78
N ARG A 79 -4.81 -5.19 2.99
CA ARG A 79 -5.37 -3.84 3.10
C ARG A 79 -5.47 -3.45 4.57
N GLU A 80 -4.83 -2.35 4.92
CA GLU A 80 -4.99 -1.72 6.22
C GLU A 80 -5.83 -0.46 5.99
N GLU A 81 -7.07 -0.44 6.48
CA GLU A 81 -8.07 0.57 6.14
C GLU A 81 -8.50 1.43 7.32
N ARG A 82 -7.85 1.28 8.48
CA ARG A 82 -8.23 1.98 9.71
C ARG A 82 -7.49 3.28 9.94
N SER A 83 -6.30 3.41 9.37
CA SER A 83 -5.41 4.52 9.65
C SER A 83 -5.92 5.84 9.07
N THR A 84 -5.67 6.95 9.80
CA THR A 84 -6.04 8.29 9.37
C THR A 84 -4.83 9.22 9.30
N ASN A 85 -3.65 8.76 9.65
CA ASN A 85 -2.41 9.54 9.58
C ASN A 85 -1.22 8.59 9.40
N THR A 86 -0.05 9.16 9.13
CA THR A 86 1.16 8.38 8.82
C THR A 86 1.59 7.49 9.98
N LYS A 87 1.46 7.98 11.21
CA LYS A 87 1.83 7.18 12.38
C LYS A 87 0.96 5.94 12.48
N GLU A 88 -0.36 6.10 12.30
CA GLU A 88 -1.29 4.97 12.32
C GLU A 88 -1.04 4.03 11.13
N ASN A 89 -0.69 4.56 9.96
CA ASN A 89 -0.34 3.73 8.81
C ASN A 89 0.75 2.73 9.20
N LEU A 90 1.82 3.22 9.83
CA LEU A 90 2.92 2.37 10.23
C LEU A 90 2.52 1.44 11.38
N ASP A 91 1.88 1.96 12.42
CA ASP A 91 1.52 1.16 13.59
C ASP A 91 0.58 0.02 13.24
N TYR A 92 -0.47 0.30 12.49
CA TYR A 92 -1.45 -0.73 12.12
C TYR A 92 -0.88 -1.72 11.13
N SER A 93 -0.03 -1.27 10.21
CA SER A 93 0.60 -2.17 9.26
C SER A 93 1.55 -3.13 9.94
N LEU A 94 2.34 -2.63 10.89
CA LEU A 94 3.25 -3.49 11.64
C LEU A 94 2.51 -4.51 12.49
N GLU A 95 1.35 -4.15 13.03
CA GLU A 95 0.50 -5.10 13.74
C GLU A 95 0.06 -6.24 12.81
N LEU A 96 -0.34 -5.91 11.59
CA LEU A 96 -0.85 -6.90 10.64
C LEU A 96 0.22 -7.92 10.23
N ILE A 97 1.46 -7.52 10.14
CA ILE A 97 2.53 -8.40 9.69
C ILE A 97 3.39 -8.94 10.83
N GLY A 98 3.20 -8.42 12.05
CA GLY A 98 3.98 -8.85 13.21
C GLY A 98 5.46 -8.53 13.08
N SER A 99 5.82 -7.52 12.32
CA SER A 99 7.21 -7.16 12.05
C SER A 99 7.50 -5.76 12.55
N THR A 100 8.77 -5.53 12.92
CA THR A 100 9.26 -4.20 13.29
C THR A 100 10.11 -3.57 12.19
N GLU A 101 10.29 -4.23 11.07
CA GLU A 101 11.09 -3.70 9.97
C GLU A 101 10.18 -3.01 8.95
N PRO A 102 10.16 -1.69 8.95
CA PRO A 102 9.38 -0.96 7.96
C PRO A 102 10.09 -0.98 6.62
N ALA A 103 9.29 -0.87 5.56
CA ALA A 103 9.81 -0.66 4.23
C ALA A 103 8.93 0.38 3.56
N ILE A 104 9.44 1.20 2.82
CA ILE A 104 8.81 2.21 1.95
C ILE A 104 7.39 2.61 2.30
#